data_272d985a15531bfa5a20631f9c6c9a86
#
_entry.id   272d985a15531bfa5a20631f9c6c9a86
#
_cell.length_a   1.000
_cell.length_b   1.000
_cell.length_c   1.000
_cell.angle_alpha   90.00
_cell.angle_beta   90.00
_cell.angle_gamma   90.00
#
_symmetry.space_group_name_H-M   'P 1'
#
loop_
_entity.id
_entity.type
_entity.pdbx_description
1 polymer ?
#
loop_
_entity_poly.entity_id
_entity_poly.type
_entity_poly.pdbx_seq_one_letter_code
_entity_poly.pdbx_strand_id
1 'polypeptide(L)'
;NFTASKLAWIKENEPAVYERIYKIMLPGDYIAMKLTGDICTTVSGLSEGMFWDFQANDVAGFLMDYYGFDRSLIADIKPTFGEQGRVNAWAAKELGLKEGIPVTYRAGDQPNNALSLNVFNPGEIASTAGTSGVVYGVNGEVNYDPKSRVNTFAHVNHTAEQTRLGVLLCINGTGILNSWVKRNVAPEGISYSDMNRLAAQAPVGSAGVSILPFGNGAERMLENKETGCSICGAVSYTHLRAHET
;
A
#
# COMPACT_ATOMS: atom_id res chain seq x y z
N ASN A 1 6.30 -10.21 1.48
CA ASN A 1 4.84 -10.12 1.52
C ASN A 1 4.18 -10.01 0.13
N PHE A 2 4.95 -9.92 -0.95
CA PHE A 2 4.44 -9.76 -2.32
C PHE A 2 4.01 -11.09 -2.93
N THR A 3 3.15 -11.02 -3.96
CA THR A 3 2.61 -12.21 -4.63
C THR A 3 3.71 -13.10 -5.22
N ALA A 4 4.74 -12.50 -5.82
CA ALA A 4 5.87 -13.25 -6.38
C ALA A 4 6.58 -14.11 -5.34
N SER A 5 6.91 -13.57 -4.15
CA SER A 5 7.55 -14.34 -3.09
C SER A 5 6.62 -15.40 -2.46
N LYS A 6 5.31 -15.16 -2.41
CA LYS A 6 4.35 -16.18 -1.97
C LYS A 6 4.26 -17.33 -2.98
N LEU A 7 4.27 -17.01 -4.28
CA LEU A 7 4.27 -18.01 -5.34
C LEU A 7 5.55 -18.85 -5.31
N ALA A 8 6.72 -18.21 -5.09
CA ALA A 8 7.98 -18.91 -4.92
C ALA A 8 7.94 -19.90 -3.75
N TRP A 9 7.40 -19.44 -2.61
CA TRP A 9 7.23 -20.31 -1.45
C TRP A 9 6.34 -21.53 -1.74
N ILE A 10 5.20 -21.32 -2.44
CA ILE A 10 4.31 -22.43 -2.84
C ILE A 10 5.05 -23.40 -3.77
N LYS A 11 5.82 -22.87 -4.72
CA LYS A 11 6.59 -23.71 -5.65
C LYS A 11 7.60 -24.60 -4.93
N GLU A 12 8.28 -24.07 -3.92
CA GLU A 12 9.29 -24.78 -3.15
C GLU A 12 8.71 -25.74 -2.11
N ASN A 13 7.63 -25.34 -1.42
CA ASN A 13 7.11 -26.07 -0.27
C ASN A 13 5.87 -26.90 -0.56
N GLU A 14 5.11 -26.54 -1.61
CA GLU A 14 3.85 -27.18 -2.00
C GLU A 14 3.82 -27.46 -3.52
N PRO A 15 4.82 -28.21 -4.07
CA PRO A 15 4.96 -28.36 -5.54
C PRO A 15 3.72 -28.99 -6.20
N ALA A 16 3.07 -29.93 -5.54
CA ALA A 16 1.82 -30.53 -6.05
C ALA A 16 0.64 -29.53 -6.14
N VAL A 17 0.66 -28.45 -5.32
CA VAL A 17 -0.27 -27.33 -5.44
C VAL A 17 0.15 -26.44 -6.60
N TYR A 18 1.44 -26.11 -6.68
CA TYR A 18 2.00 -25.24 -7.72
C TYR A 18 1.70 -25.78 -9.12
N GLU A 19 1.89 -27.07 -9.37
CA GLU A 19 1.61 -27.73 -10.68
C GLU A 19 0.16 -27.62 -11.13
N ARG A 20 -0.78 -27.40 -10.21
CA ARG A 20 -2.20 -27.23 -10.50
C ARG A 20 -2.65 -25.79 -10.62
N ILE A 21 -1.75 -24.81 -10.42
CA ILE A 21 -2.09 -23.40 -10.56
C ILE A 21 -2.35 -23.12 -12.04
N TYR A 22 -3.55 -22.64 -12.36
CA TYR A 22 -3.91 -22.20 -13.69
C TYR A 22 -3.53 -20.74 -13.92
N LYS A 23 -3.92 -19.86 -12.99
CA LYS A 23 -3.62 -18.43 -13.03
C LYS A 23 -3.37 -17.90 -11.62
N ILE A 24 -2.54 -16.88 -11.52
CA ILE A 24 -2.34 -16.12 -10.28
C ILE A 24 -3.17 -14.84 -10.33
N MET A 25 -3.74 -14.46 -9.20
CA MET A 25 -4.64 -13.32 -9.09
C MET A 25 -4.44 -12.60 -7.76
N LEU A 26 -4.57 -11.30 -7.75
CA LEU A 26 -4.85 -10.56 -6.53
C LEU A 26 -6.31 -10.73 -6.10
N PRO A 27 -6.64 -10.47 -4.83
CA PRO A 27 -8.03 -10.57 -4.35
C PRO A 27 -9.05 -9.81 -5.22
N GLY A 28 -8.70 -8.60 -5.69
CA GLY A 28 -9.55 -7.81 -6.58
C GLY A 28 -9.79 -8.48 -7.93
N ASP A 29 -8.77 -9.14 -8.50
CA ASP A 29 -8.90 -9.91 -9.75
C ASP A 29 -9.84 -11.10 -9.55
N TYR A 30 -9.67 -11.81 -8.43
CA TYR A 30 -10.52 -12.96 -8.10
C TYR A 30 -11.98 -12.56 -7.93
N ILE A 31 -12.27 -11.47 -7.23
CA ILE A 31 -13.63 -10.96 -7.06
C ILE A 31 -14.24 -10.57 -8.41
N ALA A 32 -13.47 -9.85 -9.25
CA ALA A 32 -13.93 -9.50 -10.59
C ALA A 32 -14.21 -10.73 -11.45
N MET A 33 -13.34 -11.75 -11.40
CA MET A 33 -13.57 -13.03 -12.06
C MET A 33 -14.87 -13.70 -11.56
N LYS A 34 -15.14 -13.69 -10.26
CA LYS A 34 -16.40 -14.25 -9.72
C LYS A 34 -17.63 -13.49 -10.21
N LEU A 35 -17.52 -12.17 -10.41
CA LEU A 35 -18.59 -11.33 -10.92
C LEU A 35 -18.84 -11.54 -12.42
N THR A 36 -17.77 -11.72 -13.21
CA THR A 36 -17.84 -11.65 -14.68
C THR A 36 -17.67 -13.02 -15.34
N GLY A 37 -16.88 -13.91 -14.76
CA GLY A 37 -16.37 -15.12 -15.40
C GLY A 37 -15.05 -14.90 -16.16
N ASP A 38 -14.64 -13.64 -16.37
CA ASP A 38 -13.42 -13.30 -17.11
C ASP A 38 -12.19 -13.33 -16.20
N ILE A 39 -11.13 -13.99 -16.67
CA ILE A 39 -9.85 -14.10 -15.95
C ILE A 39 -8.90 -13.04 -16.49
N CYS A 40 -8.79 -11.91 -15.81
CA CYS A 40 -7.90 -10.85 -16.20
C CYS A 40 -7.31 -10.09 -14.99
N THR A 41 -6.24 -9.35 -15.23
CA THR A 41 -5.56 -8.51 -14.27
C THR A 41 -5.28 -7.13 -14.88
N THR A 42 -4.62 -6.25 -14.13
CA THR A 42 -4.22 -4.92 -14.57
C THR A 42 -2.74 -4.69 -14.31
N VAL A 43 -2.12 -3.72 -15.00
CA VAL A 43 -0.74 -3.31 -14.71
C VAL A 43 -0.61 -2.87 -13.25
N SER A 44 -1.62 -2.19 -12.69
CA SER A 44 -1.65 -1.83 -11.26
C SER A 44 -1.54 -3.08 -10.38
N GLY A 45 -2.34 -4.10 -10.62
CA GLY A 45 -2.28 -5.37 -9.88
C GLY A 45 -0.96 -6.12 -10.06
N LEU A 46 -0.45 -6.22 -11.28
CA LEU A 46 0.84 -6.88 -11.54
C LEU A 46 1.99 -6.16 -10.84
N SER A 47 2.01 -4.83 -10.83
CA SER A 47 3.05 -4.06 -10.15
C SER A 47 3.04 -4.27 -8.64
N GLU A 48 1.88 -4.37 -8.01
CA GLU A 48 1.76 -4.74 -6.59
C GLU A 48 2.21 -6.18 -6.31
N GLY A 49 1.96 -7.07 -7.24
CA GLY A 49 2.41 -8.46 -7.18
C GLY A 49 3.91 -8.65 -7.42
N MET A 50 4.63 -7.60 -7.85
CA MET A 50 6.03 -7.62 -8.30
C MET A 50 6.23 -8.36 -9.64
N PHE A 51 5.22 -8.39 -10.49
CA PHE A 51 5.26 -9.05 -11.80
C PHE A 51 5.33 -8.09 -13.00
N TRP A 52 5.50 -6.79 -12.76
CA TRP A 52 5.59 -5.79 -13.83
C TRP A 52 6.96 -5.13 -13.88
N ASP A 53 7.54 -5.04 -15.07
CA ASP A 53 8.76 -4.29 -15.34
C ASP A 53 8.41 -2.97 -16.04
N PHE A 54 8.61 -1.86 -15.34
CA PHE A 54 8.30 -0.53 -15.86
C PHE A 54 9.26 -0.08 -16.96
N GLN A 55 10.48 -0.61 -17.04
CA GLN A 55 11.43 -0.28 -18.09
C GLN A 55 11.08 -1.01 -19.38
N ALA A 56 10.76 -2.29 -19.28
CA ALA A 56 10.33 -3.10 -20.41
C ALA A 56 8.88 -2.82 -20.82
N ASN A 57 8.08 -2.21 -19.93
CA ASN A 57 6.63 -2.05 -20.05
C ASN A 57 5.92 -3.38 -20.37
N ASP A 58 6.34 -4.42 -19.67
CA ASP A 58 5.83 -5.80 -19.82
C ASP A 58 5.92 -6.56 -18.48
N VAL A 59 5.45 -7.78 -18.48
CA VAL A 59 5.65 -8.72 -17.36
C VAL A 59 7.14 -8.86 -17.08
N ALA A 60 7.52 -8.82 -15.80
CA ALA A 60 8.90 -8.87 -15.34
C ALA A 60 9.57 -10.21 -15.68
N GLY A 61 10.04 -10.36 -16.93
CA GLY A 61 10.63 -11.58 -17.46
C GLY A 61 11.80 -12.06 -16.64
N PHE A 62 12.70 -11.16 -16.22
CA PHE A 62 13.86 -11.49 -15.37
C PHE A 62 13.45 -12.15 -14.04
N LEU A 63 12.30 -11.71 -13.46
CA LEU A 63 11.78 -12.29 -12.21
C LEU A 63 11.12 -13.63 -12.47
N MET A 64 10.37 -13.76 -13.58
CA MET A 64 9.80 -15.03 -13.99
C MET A 64 10.89 -16.08 -14.21
N ASP A 65 11.96 -15.72 -14.92
CA ASP A 65 13.10 -16.61 -15.19
C ASP A 65 13.85 -16.97 -13.89
N TYR A 66 14.09 -16.00 -13.01
CA TYR A 66 14.79 -16.23 -11.75
C TYR A 66 14.10 -17.28 -10.86
N TYR A 67 12.77 -17.22 -10.76
CA TYR A 67 11.99 -18.18 -9.99
C TYR A 67 11.54 -19.40 -10.82
N GLY A 68 11.80 -19.39 -12.13
CA GLY A 68 11.31 -20.41 -13.06
C GLY A 68 9.79 -20.49 -13.09
N PHE A 69 9.12 -19.34 -13.09
CA PHE A 69 7.67 -19.26 -13.25
C PHE A 69 7.29 -19.27 -14.72
N ASP A 70 6.22 -19.99 -15.06
CA ASP A 70 5.68 -19.96 -16.41
C ASP A 70 4.86 -18.68 -16.63
N ARG A 71 5.13 -17.96 -17.73
CA ARG A 71 4.40 -16.76 -18.10
C ARG A 71 2.89 -17.01 -18.28
N SER A 72 2.49 -18.22 -18.60
CA SER A 72 1.09 -18.62 -18.70
C SER A 72 0.30 -18.47 -17.39
N LEU A 73 1.00 -18.38 -16.24
CA LEU A 73 0.37 -18.11 -14.94
C LEU A 73 -0.19 -16.69 -14.84
N ILE A 74 0.28 -15.75 -15.66
CA ILE A 74 -0.22 -14.37 -15.69
C ILE A 74 -1.55 -14.35 -16.45
N ALA A 75 -2.56 -13.72 -15.86
CA ALA A 75 -3.86 -13.51 -16.50
C ALA A 75 -3.79 -12.44 -17.60
N ASP A 76 -4.80 -12.37 -18.46
CA ASP A 76 -4.88 -11.36 -19.51
C ASP A 76 -4.89 -9.95 -18.93
N ILE A 77 -4.05 -9.08 -19.48
CA ILE A 77 -3.88 -7.72 -18.95
C ILE A 77 -4.93 -6.80 -19.58
N LYS A 78 -5.71 -6.15 -18.75
CA LYS A 78 -6.69 -5.12 -19.14
C LYS A 78 -6.29 -3.74 -18.61
N PRO A 79 -6.75 -2.66 -19.23
CA PRO A 79 -6.56 -1.32 -18.68
C PRO A 79 -7.12 -1.19 -17.27
N THR A 80 -6.48 -0.40 -16.41
CA THR A 80 -6.99 -0.09 -15.07
C THR A 80 -8.36 0.59 -15.13
N PHE A 81 -8.54 1.56 -16.05
CA PHE A 81 -9.83 2.12 -16.43
C PHE A 81 -10.23 1.56 -17.79
N GLY A 82 -11.34 0.83 -17.85
CA GLY A 82 -11.84 0.23 -19.08
C GLY A 82 -12.67 -1.02 -18.79
N GLU A 83 -13.37 -1.53 -19.78
CA GLU A 83 -14.19 -2.73 -19.60
C GLU A 83 -13.32 -3.97 -19.37
N GLN A 84 -13.49 -4.57 -18.20
CA GLN A 84 -12.74 -5.72 -17.71
C GLN A 84 -13.62 -6.98 -17.63
N GLY A 85 -14.83 -6.90 -18.11
CA GLY A 85 -15.86 -7.94 -18.12
C GLY A 85 -17.21 -7.39 -17.70
N ARG A 86 -18.24 -8.24 -17.74
CA ARG A 86 -19.61 -7.88 -17.37
C ARG A 86 -20.17 -8.86 -16.36
N VAL A 87 -20.98 -8.36 -15.43
CA VAL A 87 -21.66 -9.18 -14.42
C VAL A 87 -22.45 -10.27 -15.12
N ASN A 88 -22.13 -11.53 -14.81
CA ASN A 88 -22.78 -12.69 -15.39
C ASN A 88 -24.12 -13.01 -14.69
N ALA A 89 -24.91 -13.88 -15.30
CA ALA A 89 -26.25 -14.26 -14.80
C ALA A 89 -26.21 -14.86 -13.39
N TRP A 90 -25.17 -15.65 -13.05
CA TRP A 90 -25.02 -16.24 -11.73
C TRP A 90 -24.78 -15.16 -10.67
N ALA A 91 -23.79 -14.30 -10.87
CA ALA A 91 -23.48 -13.22 -9.94
C ALA A 91 -24.65 -12.22 -9.80
N ALA A 92 -25.32 -11.92 -10.91
CA ALA A 92 -26.50 -11.06 -10.89
C ALA A 92 -27.59 -11.64 -9.97
N LYS A 93 -27.88 -12.92 -10.08
CA LYS A 93 -28.87 -13.60 -9.24
C LYS A 93 -28.46 -13.65 -7.77
N GLU A 94 -27.24 -14.07 -7.49
CA GLU A 94 -26.75 -14.24 -6.11
C GLU A 94 -26.65 -12.92 -5.32
N LEU A 95 -26.30 -11.82 -6.02
CA LEU A 95 -26.02 -10.53 -5.40
C LEU A 95 -27.17 -9.52 -5.58
N GLY A 96 -28.23 -9.88 -6.29
CA GLY A 96 -29.32 -8.95 -6.59
C GLY A 96 -28.93 -7.82 -7.55
N LEU A 97 -27.93 -8.05 -8.40
CA LEU A 97 -27.44 -7.12 -9.41
C LEU A 97 -28.15 -7.31 -10.74
N LYS A 98 -28.04 -6.34 -11.62
CA LYS A 98 -28.47 -6.50 -13.01
C LYS A 98 -27.36 -7.23 -13.79
N GLU A 99 -27.74 -8.25 -14.58
CA GLU A 99 -26.84 -8.89 -15.53
C GLU A 99 -26.33 -7.89 -16.58
N GLY A 100 -25.09 -8.05 -17.01
CA GLY A 100 -24.47 -7.22 -18.04
C GLY A 100 -23.91 -5.89 -17.54
N ILE A 101 -23.97 -5.56 -16.25
CA ILE A 101 -23.28 -4.38 -15.69
C ILE A 101 -21.78 -4.50 -15.97
N PRO A 102 -21.14 -3.51 -16.62
CA PRO A 102 -19.71 -3.57 -16.87
C PRO A 102 -18.90 -3.39 -15.59
N VAL A 103 -17.84 -4.18 -15.42
CA VAL A 103 -16.77 -3.97 -14.45
C VAL A 103 -15.69 -3.15 -15.16
N THR A 104 -15.47 -1.90 -14.74
CA THR A 104 -14.70 -0.93 -15.52
C THR A 104 -13.48 -0.39 -14.82
N TYR A 105 -13.21 -0.84 -13.60
CA TYR A 105 -12.10 -0.35 -12.81
C TYR A 105 -11.73 -1.35 -11.72
N ARG A 106 -10.42 -1.54 -11.52
CA ARG A 106 -9.82 -2.04 -10.28
C ARG A 106 -8.34 -1.67 -10.23
N ALA A 107 -7.86 -1.44 -9.04
CA ALA A 107 -6.47 -1.14 -8.76
C ALA A 107 -6.11 -1.71 -7.39
N GLY A 108 -4.84 -1.64 -7.03
CA GLY A 108 -4.39 -1.92 -5.70
C GLY A 108 -4.92 -0.93 -4.64
N ASP A 109 -4.78 -1.27 -3.38
CA ASP A 109 -5.35 -0.51 -2.27
C ASP A 109 -4.75 0.91 -2.16
N GLN A 110 -3.43 1.06 -2.27
CA GLN A 110 -2.77 2.35 -2.10
C GLN A 110 -2.98 3.30 -3.29
N PRO A 111 -2.84 2.86 -4.55
CA PRO A 111 -3.27 3.67 -5.70
C PRO A 111 -4.75 4.08 -5.62
N ASN A 112 -5.62 3.20 -5.13
CA ASN A 112 -7.04 3.48 -4.96
C ASN A 112 -7.31 4.50 -3.85
N ASN A 113 -6.57 4.45 -2.74
CA ASN A 113 -6.65 5.48 -1.69
C ASN A 113 -6.23 6.86 -2.22
N ALA A 114 -5.16 6.93 -3.02
CA ALA A 114 -4.74 8.18 -3.66
C ALA A 114 -5.79 8.73 -4.63
N LEU A 115 -6.43 7.85 -5.42
CA LEU A 115 -7.58 8.20 -6.26
C LEU A 115 -8.71 8.85 -5.44
N SER A 116 -9.05 8.29 -4.28
CA SER A 116 -10.11 8.83 -3.41
C SER A 116 -9.82 10.22 -2.87
N LEU A 117 -8.55 10.61 -2.83
CA LEU A 117 -8.07 11.94 -2.42
C LEU A 117 -7.79 12.87 -3.61
N ASN A 118 -8.18 12.48 -4.82
CA ASN A 118 -7.96 13.23 -6.06
C ASN A 118 -6.48 13.48 -6.37
N VAL A 119 -5.63 12.53 -6.03
CA VAL A 119 -4.17 12.57 -6.30
C VAL A 119 -3.88 11.78 -7.58
N PHE A 120 -3.47 12.47 -8.66
CA PHE A 120 -3.27 11.91 -10.00
C PHE A 120 -1.97 12.29 -10.67
N ASN A 121 -1.42 13.45 -10.33
CA ASN A 121 -0.33 14.06 -11.08
C ASN A 121 1.01 13.93 -10.36
N PRO A 122 2.14 13.91 -11.09
CA PRO A 122 3.46 13.96 -10.50
C PRO A 122 3.61 15.15 -9.54
N GLY A 123 4.17 14.86 -8.36
CA GLY A 123 4.34 15.83 -7.28
C GLY A 123 3.16 15.88 -6.30
N GLU A 124 2.01 15.31 -6.63
CA GLU A 124 0.90 15.19 -5.68
C GLU A 124 1.14 14.04 -4.70
N ILE A 125 0.67 14.22 -3.46
CA ILE A 125 0.91 13.29 -2.36
C ILE A 125 -0.39 12.98 -1.64
N ALA A 126 -0.62 11.69 -1.38
CA ALA A 126 -1.65 11.19 -0.47
C ALA A 126 -0.99 10.64 0.80
N SER A 127 -1.55 10.94 1.97
CA SER A 127 -1.07 10.39 3.24
C SER A 127 -2.20 9.71 4.00
N THR A 128 -1.90 8.55 4.54
CA THR A 128 -2.82 7.78 5.39
C THR A 128 -2.20 7.58 6.76
N ALA A 129 -2.91 7.98 7.81
CA ALA A 129 -2.51 7.80 9.20
C ALA A 129 -3.42 6.77 9.88
N GLY A 130 -3.08 5.49 9.69
CA GLY A 130 -3.71 4.36 10.37
C GLY A 130 -2.83 3.80 11.48
N THR A 131 -2.89 2.50 11.75
CA THR A 131 -1.97 1.78 12.65
C THR A 131 -0.52 2.02 12.22
N SER A 132 -0.25 1.88 10.92
CA SER A 132 0.95 2.39 10.26
C SER A 132 0.64 3.67 9.49
N GLY A 133 1.66 4.48 9.23
CA GLY A 133 1.56 5.66 8.36
C GLY A 133 2.05 5.32 6.97
N VAL A 134 1.35 5.82 5.97
CA VAL A 134 1.74 5.70 4.57
C VAL A 134 1.82 7.08 3.96
N VAL A 135 2.91 7.35 3.25
CA VAL A 135 3.04 8.49 2.35
C VAL A 135 3.17 7.94 0.93
N TYR A 136 2.27 8.33 0.07
CA TYR A 136 2.20 7.88 -1.31
C TYR A 136 2.29 9.08 -2.24
N GLY A 137 3.39 9.19 -2.97
CA GLY A 137 3.63 10.29 -3.92
C GLY A 137 3.58 9.81 -5.36
N VAL A 138 2.97 10.57 -6.26
CA VAL A 138 2.95 10.27 -7.69
C VAL A 138 4.21 10.79 -8.35
N ASN A 139 4.89 9.94 -9.12
CA ASN A 139 6.06 10.26 -9.94
C ASN A 139 5.76 10.06 -11.42
N GLY A 140 6.31 10.93 -12.28
CA GLY A 140 6.17 10.87 -13.74
C GLY A 140 7.27 10.11 -14.47
N GLU A 141 8.24 9.56 -13.75
CA GLU A 141 9.42 8.90 -14.33
C GLU A 141 9.61 7.51 -13.73
N VAL A 142 10.19 6.61 -14.53
CA VAL A 142 10.60 5.29 -14.04
C VAL A 142 11.84 5.46 -13.19
N ASN A 143 11.66 5.33 -11.88
CA ASN A 143 12.73 5.46 -10.90
C ASN A 143 12.53 4.45 -9.77
N TYR A 144 13.62 4.09 -9.10
CA TYR A 144 13.60 3.16 -7.97
C TYR A 144 14.62 3.56 -6.91
N ASP A 145 14.36 3.21 -5.67
CA ASP A 145 15.33 3.37 -4.60
C ASP A 145 16.26 2.15 -4.56
N PRO A 146 17.59 2.30 -4.82
CA PRO A 146 18.54 1.20 -4.84
C PRO A 146 18.68 0.48 -3.49
N LYS A 147 18.23 1.11 -2.40
CA LYS A 147 18.19 0.52 -1.06
C LYS A 147 16.85 -0.11 -0.72
N SER A 148 15.90 -0.11 -1.66
CA SER A 148 14.56 -0.69 -1.49
C SER A 148 13.79 -0.18 -0.26
N ARG A 149 13.99 1.09 0.14
CA ARG A 149 13.33 1.71 1.29
C ARG A 149 11.88 2.08 1.04
N VAL A 150 11.51 2.21 -0.23
CA VAL A 150 10.16 2.48 -0.71
C VAL A 150 9.71 1.43 -1.71
N ASN A 151 8.41 1.36 -1.95
CA ASN A 151 7.85 0.58 -3.05
C ASN A 151 7.46 1.52 -4.20
N THR A 152 7.49 1.00 -5.42
CA THR A 152 6.99 1.70 -6.61
C THR A 152 5.93 0.82 -7.28
N PHE A 153 4.74 1.39 -7.50
CA PHE A 153 3.59 0.72 -8.11
C PHE A 153 3.07 1.53 -9.30
N ALA A 154 2.39 0.88 -10.23
CA ALA A 154 1.62 1.61 -11.23
C ALA A 154 0.47 2.36 -10.54
N HIS A 155 0.43 3.68 -10.71
CA HIS A 155 -0.71 4.47 -10.27
C HIS A 155 -1.95 4.18 -11.12
N VAL A 156 -3.13 4.54 -10.63
CA VAL A 156 -4.41 4.21 -11.31
C VAL A 156 -4.50 4.70 -12.75
N ASN A 157 -3.89 5.84 -13.06
CA ASN A 157 -3.85 6.45 -14.40
C ASN A 157 -2.52 6.25 -15.14
N HIS A 158 -1.74 5.25 -14.74
CA HIS A 158 -0.55 4.85 -15.49
C HIS A 158 -0.95 4.18 -16.80
N THR A 159 -0.30 4.60 -17.89
CA THR A 159 -0.39 3.96 -19.21
C THR A 159 1.00 3.84 -19.84
N ALA A 160 1.11 3.12 -20.95
CA ALA A 160 2.36 3.01 -21.70
C ALA A 160 2.86 4.37 -22.20
N GLU A 161 1.94 5.27 -22.58
CA GLU A 161 2.24 6.60 -23.11
C GLU A 161 2.46 7.63 -22.00
N GLN A 162 1.91 7.39 -20.82
CA GLN A 162 1.96 8.34 -19.71
C GLN A 162 2.36 7.65 -18.41
N THR A 163 3.62 7.75 -18.09
CA THR A 163 4.15 7.20 -16.82
C THR A 163 3.54 7.90 -15.62
N ARG A 164 2.91 7.13 -14.74
CA ARG A 164 2.38 7.56 -13.46
C ARG A 164 2.67 6.46 -12.45
N LEU A 165 3.68 6.65 -11.63
CA LEU A 165 4.11 5.68 -10.64
C LEU A 165 3.84 6.21 -9.24
N GLY A 166 3.26 5.38 -8.40
CA GLY A 166 3.08 5.67 -6.98
C GLY A 166 4.28 5.17 -6.19
N VAL A 167 5.00 6.09 -5.58
CA VAL A 167 6.11 5.79 -4.66
C VAL A 167 5.56 5.76 -3.24
N LEU A 168 5.63 4.62 -2.60
CA LEU A 168 5.05 4.35 -1.30
C LEU A 168 6.11 4.21 -0.22
N LEU A 169 6.05 5.09 0.77
CA LEU A 169 6.76 5.00 2.03
C LEU A 169 5.81 4.54 3.13
N CYS A 170 6.20 3.52 3.88
CA CYS A 170 5.45 3.05 5.05
C CYS A 170 6.28 3.22 6.32
N ILE A 171 5.63 3.71 7.38
CA ILE A 171 6.16 3.80 8.74
C ILE A 171 5.27 2.96 9.64
N ASN A 172 5.82 1.91 10.25
CA ASN A 172 5.03 0.92 10.98
C ASN A 172 4.44 1.45 12.30
N GLY A 173 4.96 2.53 12.85
CA GLY A 173 4.73 2.97 14.22
C GLY A 173 3.86 4.22 14.41
N THR A 174 3.05 4.67 13.46
CA THR A 174 2.31 5.95 13.58
C THR A 174 1.10 5.88 14.53
N GLY A 175 -0.03 5.36 14.09
CA GLY A 175 -1.25 5.32 14.92
C GLY A 175 -1.12 4.40 16.13
N ILE A 176 -0.33 3.33 16.03
CA ILE A 176 -0.03 2.46 17.18
C ILE A 176 0.76 3.23 18.26
N LEU A 177 1.64 4.15 17.87
CA LEU A 177 2.34 5.02 18.82
C LEU A 177 1.37 5.95 19.54
N ASN A 178 0.43 6.57 18.83
CA ASN A 178 -0.61 7.40 19.46
C ASN A 178 -1.45 6.61 20.48
N SER A 179 -1.80 5.38 20.14
CA SER A 179 -2.48 4.46 21.06
C SER A 179 -1.60 4.09 22.27
N TRP A 180 -0.30 3.91 22.06
CA TRP A 180 0.65 3.64 23.14
C TRP A 180 0.80 4.84 24.07
N VAL A 181 0.92 6.06 23.56
CA VAL A 181 0.96 7.30 24.34
C VAL A 181 -0.30 7.42 25.20
N LYS A 182 -1.47 7.16 24.62
CA LYS A 182 -2.73 7.19 25.39
C LYS A 182 -2.73 6.22 26.56
N ARG A 183 -2.20 5.02 26.39
CA ARG A 183 -2.26 3.97 27.41
C ARG A 183 -1.18 4.05 28.46
N ASN A 184 -0.01 4.65 28.13
CA ASN A 184 1.16 4.56 28.99
C ASN A 184 1.68 5.91 29.50
N VAL A 185 1.30 7.01 28.85
CA VAL A 185 1.83 8.35 29.15
C VAL A 185 0.73 9.33 29.55
N ALA A 186 -0.41 9.25 28.88
CA ALA A 186 -1.54 10.15 29.16
C ALA A 186 -2.26 9.79 30.46
N PRO A 187 -2.99 10.74 31.09
CA PRO A 187 -3.80 10.44 32.28
C PRO A 187 -4.78 9.29 32.04
N GLU A 188 -4.98 8.48 33.07
CA GLU A 188 -5.93 7.34 33.00
C GLU A 188 -7.34 7.81 32.63
N GLY A 189 -7.99 7.09 31.73
CA GLY A 189 -9.35 7.38 31.28
C GLY A 189 -9.47 8.52 30.27
N ILE A 190 -8.38 9.19 29.86
CA ILE A 190 -8.41 10.27 28.88
C ILE A 190 -9.03 9.81 27.54
N SER A 191 -9.91 10.58 26.95
CA SER A 191 -10.41 10.33 25.60
C SER A 191 -9.43 10.81 24.52
N TYR A 192 -9.53 10.29 23.29
CA TYR A 192 -8.76 10.83 22.16
C TYR A 192 -9.13 12.28 21.85
N SER A 193 -10.37 12.67 22.06
CA SER A 193 -10.82 14.05 21.91
C SER A 193 -10.09 14.99 22.87
N ASP A 194 -9.93 14.58 24.14
CA ASP A 194 -9.21 15.37 25.13
C ASP A 194 -7.72 15.42 24.83
N MET A 195 -7.12 14.31 24.38
CA MET A 195 -5.73 14.30 23.91
C MET A 195 -5.50 15.30 22.78
N ASN A 196 -6.41 15.31 21.78
CA ASN A 196 -6.36 16.26 20.65
C ASN A 196 -6.50 17.71 21.13
N ARG A 197 -7.39 17.97 22.11
CA ARG A 197 -7.56 19.29 22.70
C ARG A 197 -6.31 19.77 23.45
N LEU A 198 -5.64 18.88 24.16
CA LEU A 198 -4.35 19.19 24.80
C LEU A 198 -3.26 19.43 23.76
N ALA A 199 -3.17 18.59 22.75
CA ALA A 199 -2.20 18.75 21.67
C ALA A 199 -2.36 20.07 20.90
N ALA A 200 -3.60 20.52 20.70
CA ALA A 200 -3.90 21.80 20.04
C ALA A 200 -3.39 23.04 20.82
N GLN A 201 -3.03 22.88 22.09
CA GLN A 201 -2.45 23.96 22.91
C GLN A 201 -0.93 24.10 22.71
N ALA A 202 -0.29 23.08 22.13
CA ALA A 202 1.14 23.13 21.84
C ALA A 202 1.40 23.99 20.59
N PRO A 203 2.46 24.80 20.56
CA PRO A 203 2.83 25.54 19.37
C PRO A 203 3.21 24.61 18.22
N VAL A 204 3.07 25.08 16.99
CA VAL A 204 3.57 24.37 15.81
C VAL A 204 5.06 24.08 15.98
N GLY A 205 5.47 22.83 15.73
CA GLY A 205 6.84 22.36 15.97
C GLY A 205 7.13 21.99 17.43
N SER A 206 6.12 21.99 18.33
CA SER A 206 6.18 21.50 19.72
C SER A 206 7.43 21.96 20.48
N ALA A 207 7.85 23.22 20.25
CA ALA A 207 9.08 23.82 20.82
C ALA A 207 10.35 22.98 20.59
N GLY A 208 10.43 22.26 19.46
CA GLY A 208 11.57 21.42 19.07
C GLY A 208 11.50 19.97 19.58
N VAL A 209 10.44 19.58 20.30
CA VAL A 209 10.23 18.19 20.67
C VAL A 209 9.73 17.41 19.46
N SER A 210 10.39 16.31 19.15
CA SER A 210 10.00 15.39 18.09
C SER A 210 9.98 13.94 18.60
N ILE A 211 9.11 13.14 18.00
CA ILE A 211 9.00 11.72 18.30
C ILE A 211 9.30 10.94 17.03
N LEU A 212 10.26 10.02 17.11
CA LEU A 212 10.57 9.09 16.04
C LEU A 212 9.79 7.78 16.28
N PRO A 213 8.79 7.44 15.43
CA PRO A 213 7.80 6.41 15.76
C PRO A 213 8.23 5.01 15.29
N PHE A 214 9.48 4.62 15.49
CA PHE A 214 10.06 3.38 14.97
C PHE A 214 9.98 2.19 15.93
N GLY A 215 8.98 2.14 16.79
CA GLY A 215 8.87 1.12 17.84
C GLY A 215 8.03 -0.11 17.47
N ASN A 216 7.71 -0.35 16.22
CA ASN A 216 6.86 -1.47 15.79
C ASN A 216 7.61 -2.43 14.82
N GLY A 217 8.78 -2.92 15.26
CA GLY A 217 9.62 -3.82 14.50
C GLY A 217 10.57 -3.11 13.53
N ALA A 218 11.07 -3.87 12.55
CA ALA A 218 12.01 -3.39 11.56
C ALA A 218 11.34 -2.38 10.60
N GLU A 219 12.02 -1.26 10.37
CA GLU A 219 11.54 -0.20 9.48
C GLU A 219 12.26 -0.26 8.13
N ARG A 220 11.50 -0.51 7.07
CA ARG A 220 12.04 -0.60 5.72
C ARG A 220 12.72 0.70 5.29
N MET A 221 12.16 1.86 5.64
CA MET A 221 12.76 3.16 5.34
C MET A 221 14.13 3.36 6.01
N LEU A 222 14.43 2.61 7.07
CA LEU A 222 15.71 2.57 7.76
C LEU A 222 16.55 1.34 7.38
N GLU A 223 16.35 0.80 6.18
CA GLU A 223 17.07 -0.38 5.69
C GLU A 223 16.87 -1.61 6.58
N ASN A 224 15.61 -1.81 7.05
CA ASN A 224 15.17 -2.88 7.95
C ASN A 224 15.83 -2.88 9.34
N LYS A 225 16.28 -1.72 9.83
CA LYS A 225 16.79 -1.59 11.19
C LYS A 225 15.64 -1.55 12.19
N GLU A 226 15.84 -2.18 13.33
CA GLU A 226 15.02 -2.04 14.53
C GLU A 226 15.67 -1.01 15.46
N THR A 227 15.09 0.19 15.53
CA THR A 227 15.68 1.31 16.29
C THR A 227 14.87 1.69 17.52
N GLY A 228 13.65 1.22 17.63
CA GLY A 228 12.72 1.64 18.68
C GLY A 228 12.21 3.09 18.50
N CYS A 229 11.22 3.43 19.32
CA CYS A 229 10.69 4.80 19.39
C CYS A 229 11.65 5.68 20.24
N SER A 230 11.83 6.93 19.82
CA SER A 230 12.67 7.90 20.54
C SER A 230 11.95 9.24 20.66
N ILE A 231 12.09 9.90 21.80
CA ILE A 231 11.67 11.28 22.02
C ILE A 231 12.92 12.15 22.03
N CYS A 232 13.00 13.09 21.11
CA CYS A 232 14.15 13.96 20.92
C CYS A 232 13.79 15.41 21.22
N GLY A 233 14.79 16.22 21.65
CA GLY A 233 14.64 17.65 21.87
C GLY A 233 13.89 18.05 23.14
N ALA A 234 13.52 17.10 24.01
CA ALA A 234 12.93 17.42 25.30
C ALA A 234 13.98 18.03 26.25
N VAL A 235 13.68 19.20 26.82
CA VAL A 235 14.53 19.88 27.80
C VAL A 235 13.68 20.22 29.03
N SER A 236 14.20 19.91 30.21
CA SER A 236 13.43 19.95 31.46
C SER A 236 12.98 21.37 31.87
N TYR A 237 13.69 22.39 31.45
CA TYR A 237 13.39 23.79 31.84
C TYR A 237 12.41 24.50 30.88
N THR A 238 12.20 24.00 29.66
CA THR A 238 11.31 24.65 28.67
C THR A 238 10.00 23.90 28.44
N HIS A 239 9.97 22.61 28.72
CA HIS A 239 8.81 21.76 28.45
C HIS A 239 8.03 21.33 29.71
N LEU A 240 8.56 21.61 30.90
CA LEU A 240 7.77 21.54 32.12
C LEU A 240 6.90 22.79 32.21
N ARG A 241 5.58 22.63 32.32
CA ARG A 241 4.76 23.72 32.82
C ARG A 241 5.34 24.11 34.17
N ALA A 242 5.89 25.30 34.27
CA ALA A 242 6.08 25.93 35.55
C ALA A 242 4.67 26.01 36.18
N HIS A 243 4.38 25.13 37.14
CA HIS A 243 3.39 25.46 38.12
C HIS A 243 4.02 26.62 38.87
N GLU A 244 3.64 27.81 38.51
CA GLU A 244 3.93 29.01 39.27
C GLU A 244 3.46 28.71 40.69
N THR A 245 4.41 28.70 41.56
CA THR A 245 4.22 28.72 42.99
C THR A 245 3.56 30.03 43.41
#